data_7dc2215b5026207a2e0b8b3b8e624d73
#
_entry.id   7dc2215b5026207a2e0b8b3b8e624d73
#
_cell.length_a   1.000
_cell.length_b   1.000
_cell.length_c   1.000
_cell.angle_alpha   90.00
_cell.angle_beta   90.00
_cell.angle_gamma   90.00
#
_symmetry.space_group_name_H-M   'P 1'
#
loop_
_entity.id
_entity.type
_entity.pdbx_description
1 polymer ?
#
loop_
_entity_poly.entity_id
_entity_poly.type
_entity_poly.pdbx_seq_one_letter_code
_entity_poly.pdbx_strand_id
1 'polypeptide(L)'
;AYPKKKYLYDAVKACVEDFGSAGEEDAVMEAQEASMEEVVTQELADKIQRFLERLGHYRSLAAYLSVQELLQTILRETDYLHYVAVKPEGNKRRANVEMLLVKAADYEKTSYFGLYHFLRYMEQLEKYEVDYGEAGLQDENADVVRIMSIHKSKGLEFPVCFVSGLAKGFQMRDINSHLVLDIDAGIGVDYVNHVARVRGRNLRRNVIAGKMKVDNLAEEMRILYVAMTRAKEKLILTGTVKAPEKVAASLLPLRKRKETLLPYDVLVGKGSFLELLLAALVRNKCMDGFCREYGIEPQTDNPLYGQDMSIRVSLTGWGDRVEEKIEDAVRMEDAKRRLLLSDGAKDVDLALMAHMSEQFGYVYPYRN
;
A
#
# COMPACT_ATOMS: atom_id res chain seq x y z
N ALA A 1 -39.49 15.60 21.34
CA ALA A 1 -38.54 14.50 21.11
C ALA A 1 -39.23 13.35 20.44
N TYR A 2 -38.87 13.05 19.20
CA TYR A 2 -39.42 11.91 18.49
C TYR A 2 -39.08 10.61 19.23
N PRO A 3 -40.02 9.66 19.36
CA PRO A 3 -39.78 8.44 20.08
C PRO A 3 -38.58 7.70 19.48
N LYS A 4 -37.71 7.18 20.34
CA LYS A 4 -36.55 6.37 19.92
C LYS A 4 -37.02 5.15 19.13
N LYS A 5 -37.19 5.29 17.81
CA LYS A 5 -37.54 4.20 16.92
C LYS A 5 -36.27 3.40 16.61
N LYS A 6 -36.44 2.10 16.45
CA LYS A 6 -35.34 1.14 16.26
C LYS A 6 -34.48 1.46 15.01
N TYR A 7 -35.12 2.06 14.00
CA TYR A 7 -34.45 2.40 12.74
C TYR A 7 -34.60 3.90 12.41
N LEU A 8 -33.53 4.51 11.93
CA LEU A 8 -33.49 5.91 11.53
C LEU A 8 -34.58 6.24 10.49
N TYR A 9 -34.84 5.34 9.55
CA TYR A 9 -35.86 5.50 8.51
C TYR A 9 -37.28 5.66 9.11
N ASP A 10 -37.63 4.87 10.13
CA ASP A 10 -38.96 4.98 10.79
C ASP A 10 -39.08 6.28 11.57
N ALA A 11 -37.97 6.76 12.16
CA ALA A 11 -37.95 8.07 12.86
C ALA A 11 -38.13 9.23 11.87
N VAL A 12 -37.45 9.16 10.72
CA VAL A 12 -37.53 10.17 9.63
C VAL A 12 -38.94 10.21 9.04
N LYS A 13 -39.56 9.04 8.81
CA LYS A 13 -40.92 8.96 8.27
C LYS A 13 -41.96 9.52 9.25
N ALA A 14 -41.85 9.19 10.54
CA ALA A 14 -42.71 9.74 11.57
C ALA A 14 -42.58 11.27 11.67
N CYS A 15 -41.39 11.81 11.53
CA CYS A 15 -41.16 13.25 11.53
C CYS A 15 -41.93 13.98 10.42
N VAL A 16 -42.01 13.40 9.21
CA VAL A 16 -42.74 13.99 8.08
C VAL A 16 -44.26 13.85 8.27
N GLU A 17 -44.73 12.70 8.81
CA GLU A 17 -46.16 12.45 9.10
C GLU A 17 -46.70 13.43 10.16
N ASP A 18 -45.91 13.70 11.21
CA ASP A 18 -46.27 14.66 12.27
C ASP A 18 -46.34 16.10 11.74
N PHE A 19 -45.41 16.50 10.87
CA PHE A 19 -45.42 17.82 10.23
C PHE A 19 -46.55 18.01 9.20
N GLY A 20 -46.92 16.95 8.48
CA GLY A 20 -48.00 16.99 7.50
C GLY A 20 -49.40 17.04 8.13
N SER A 21 -49.56 16.69 9.42
CA SER A 21 -50.81 16.69 10.17
C SER A 21 -51.02 17.97 10.99
N ALA A 22 -49.99 18.74 11.28
CA ALA A 22 -50.10 20.00 11.99
C ALA A 22 -50.38 21.11 10.98
N GLY A 23 -51.54 21.79 11.08
CA GLY A 23 -51.79 22.99 10.33
C GLY A 23 -50.81 24.09 10.70
N GLU A 24 -50.54 25.01 9.74
CA GLU A 24 -49.51 26.08 9.89
C GLU A 24 -49.69 26.95 11.17
N GLU A 25 -50.93 27.07 11.71
CA GLU A 25 -51.24 27.88 12.87
C GLU A 25 -50.88 27.16 14.23
N ASP A 26 -50.97 25.85 14.31
CA ASP A 26 -50.67 25.10 15.55
C ASP A 26 -49.14 24.95 15.79
N ALA A 27 -48.37 24.85 14.72
CA ALA A 27 -46.92 24.71 14.77
C ALA A 27 -46.19 25.97 15.31
N VAL A 28 -46.80 27.16 15.11
CA VAL A 28 -46.20 28.44 15.56
C VAL A 28 -46.43 28.67 17.07
N MET A 29 -47.54 28.16 17.62
CA MET A 29 -47.82 28.32 19.06
C MET A 29 -47.05 27.33 19.94
N GLU A 30 -46.80 26.10 19.51
CA GLU A 30 -45.97 25.12 20.23
C GLU A 30 -44.47 25.47 20.16
N ALA A 31 -44.02 26.17 19.12
CA ALA A 31 -42.62 26.55 18.96
C ALA A 31 -42.17 27.65 19.93
N GLN A 32 -43.08 28.37 20.60
CA GLN A 32 -42.77 29.41 21.60
C GLN A 32 -42.49 28.85 22.99
N GLU A 33 -42.89 27.61 23.31
CA GLU A 33 -42.70 27.00 24.63
C GLU A 33 -41.57 25.92 24.64
N ALA A 34 -41.04 25.50 23.50
CA ALA A 34 -39.97 24.50 23.44
C ALA A 34 -38.57 25.13 23.53
N SER A 35 -37.74 24.61 24.42
CA SER A 35 -36.33 24.98 24.49
C SER A 35 -35.63 24.74 23.12
N MET A 36 -34.69 25.64 22.78
CA MET A 36 -34.05 25.77 21.45
C MET A 36 -33.39 24.54 20.84
N GLU A 37 -33.47 23.38 21.45
CA GLU A 37 -32.80 22.14 21.02
C GLU A 37 -33.68 21.18 20.18
N GLU A 38 -35.00 21.38 20.02
CA GLU A 38 -35.90 20.35 19.44
C GLU A 38 -36.83 20.82 18.32
N VAL A 39 -36.68 22.02 17.78
CA VAL A 39 -37.59 22.51 16.73
C VAL A 39 -37.14 22.01 15.37
N VAL A 40 -37.84 21.00 14.83
CA VAL A 40 -37.76 20.65 13.41
C VAL A 40 -38.32 21.83 12.59
N THR A 41 -37.45 22.51 11.87
CA THR A 41 -37.86 23.63 11.01
C THR A 41 -38.61 23.09 9.79
N GLN A 42 -39.59 23.85 9.26
CA GLN A 42 -40.31 23.52 8.01
C GLN A 42 -39.33 23.17 6.87
N GLU A 43 -38.22 23.92 6.79
CA GLU A 43 -37.17 23.68 5.82
C GLU A 43 -36.53 22.27 5.93
N LEU A 44 -36.36 21.76 7.13
CA LEU A 44 -35.86 20.41 7.37
C LEU A 44 -36.90 19.34 6.98
N ALA A 45 -38.18 19.57 7.32
CA ALA A 45 -39.28 18.68 6.92
C ALA A 45 -39.38 18.56 5.39
N ASP A 46 -39.30 19.67 4.67
CA ASP A 46 -39.33 19.69 3.20
C ASP A 46 -38.12 18.97 2.60
N LYS A 47 -36.94 19.10 3.20
CA LYS A 47 -35.74 18.37 2.78
C LYS A 47 -35.89 16.86 2.97
N ILE A 48 -36.45 16.44 4.09
CA ILE A 48 -36.71 15.06 4.43
C ILE A 48 -37.77 14.47 3.49
N GLN A 49 -38.84 15.18 3.23
CA GLN A 49 -39.90 14.75 2.32
C GLN A 49 -39.35 14.50 0.91
N ARG A 50 -38.62 15.47 0.35
CA ARG A 50 -37.94 15.31 -0.95
C ARG A 50 -36.97 14.12 -0.98
N PHE A 51 -36.28 13.85 0.11
CA PHE A 51 -35.42 12.67 0.22
C PHE A 51 -36.23 11.37 0.19
N LEU A 52 -37.34 11.30 0.93
CA LEU A 52 -38.22 10.12 0.96
C LEU A 52 -38.88 9.84 -0.39
N GLU A 53 -39.35 10.88 -1.07
CA GLU A 53 -39.91 10.78 -2.43
C GLU A 53 -38.87 10.22 -3.41
N ARG A 54 -37.64 10.76 -3.38
CA ARG A 54 -36.54 10.29 -4.22
C ARG A 54 -36.15 8.86 -3.89
N LEU A 55 -36.11 8.51 -2.60
CA LEU A 55 -35.82 7.13 -2.15
C LEU A 55 -36.92 6.16 -2.62
N GLY A 56 -38.21 6.58 -2.56
CA GLY A 56 -39.34 5.84 -3.10
C GLY A 56 -39.21 5.61 -4.61
N HIS A 57 -38.82 6.63 -5.34
CA HIS A 57 -38.54 6.53 -6.78
C HIS A 57 -37.43 5.49 -7.07
N TYR A 58 -36.30 5.55 -6.39
CA TYR A 58 -35.21 4.58 -6.61
C TYR A 58 -35.60 3.15 -6.21
N ARG A 59 -36.41 3.00 -5.17
CA ARG A 59 -36.96 1.68 -4.79
C ARG A 59 -37.86 1.09 -5.87
N SER A 60 -38.68 1.91 -6.53
CA SER A 60 -39.50 1.45 -7.64
C SER A 60 -38.65 1.05 -8.85
N LEU A 61 -37.61 1.83 -9.15
CA LEU A 61 -36.69 1.52 -10.24
C LEU A 61 -35.89 0.24 -9.98
N ALA A 62 -35.49 -0.03 -8.74
CA ALA A 62 -34.75 -1.22 -8.34
C ALA A 62 -35.46 -2.55 -8.63
N ALA A 63 -36.77 -2.52 -8.85
CA ALA A 63 -37.54 -3.70 -9.23
C ALA A 63 -37.42 -4.05 -10.74
N TYR A 64 -37.01 -3.10 -11.59
CA TYR A 64 -37.03 -3.25 -13.04
C TYR A 64 -35.65 -3.05 -13.70
N LEU A 65 -34.78 -2.25 -13.08
CA LEU A 65 -33.45 -1.96 -13.59
C LEU A 65 -32.41 -2.94 -13.05
N SER A 66 -31.38 -3.17 -13.84
CA SER A 66 -30.18 -3.82 -13.38
C SER A 66 -29.45 -2.97 -12.32
N VAL A 67 -28.61 -3.59 -11.50
CA VAL A 67 -27.85 -2.86 -10.46
C VAL A 67 -26.96 -1.79 -11.07
N GLN A 68 -26.34 -2.08 -12.21
CA GLN A 68 -25.52 -1.12 -12.95
C GLN A 68 -26.36 0.08 -13.42
N GLU A 69 -27.50 -0.16 -14.06
CA GLU A 69 -28.40 0.89 -14.56
C GLU A 69 -28.99 1.73 -13.43
N LEU A 70 -29.37 1.09 -12.32
CA LEU A 70 -29.83 1.79 -11.12
C LEU A 70 -28.75 2.72 -10.55
N LEU A 71 -27.54 2.24 -10.40
CA LEU A 71 -26.41 3.04 -9.92
C LEU A 71 -26.11 4.20 -10.88
N GLN A 72 -26.11 3.97 -12.19
CA GLN A 72 -25.91 5.03 -13.18
C GLN A 72 -27.00 6.09 -13.08
N THR A 73 -28.26 5.68 -12.91
CA THR A 73 -29.39 6.61 -12.77
C THR A 73 -29.25 7.45 -11.51
N ILE A 74 -28.92 6.85 -10.37
CA ILE A 74 -28.68 7.55 -9.10
C ILE A 74 -27.53 8.57 -9.26
N LEU A 75 -26.40 8.16 -9.83
CA LEU A 75 -25.23 9.03 -10.01
C LEU A 75 -25.54 10.23 -10.92
N ARG A 76 -26.33 10.02 -11.98
CA ARG A 76 -26.76 11.07 -12.93
C ARG A 76 -27.74 12.05 -12.29
N GLU A 77 -28.76 11.55 -11.59
CA GLU A 77 -29.82 12.38 -10.99
C GLU A 77 -29.35 13.16 -9.77
N THR A 78 -28.36 12.62 -9.05
CA THR A 78 -27.77 13.29 -7.87
C THR A 78 -26.56 14.17 -8.21
N ASP A 79 -26.07 14.10 -9.45
CA ASP A 79 -24.84 14.76 -9.91
C ASP A 79 -23.60 14.43 -9.03
N TYR A 80 -23.61 13.22 -8.43
CA TYR A 80 -22.64 12.82 -7.44
C TYR A 80 -21.22 12.72 -8.00
N LEU A 81 -21.05 12.36 -9.28
CA LEU A 81 -19.74 12.30 -9.93
C LEU A 81 -19.05 13.67 -9.98
N HIS A 82 -19.80 14.74 -10.28
CA HIS A 82 -19.24 16.10 -10.25
C HIS A 82 -18.93 16.55 -8.81
N TYR A 83 -19.83 16.22 -7.88
CA TYR A 83 -19.60 16.53 -6.46
C TYR A 83 -18.29 15.91 -5.92
N VAL A 84 -18.03 14.62 -6.21
CA VAL A 84 -16.78 13.97 -5.73
C VAL A 84 -15.55 14.45 -6.46
N ALA A 85 -15.68 14.87 -7.75
CA ALA A 85 -14.58 15.38 -8.55
C ALA A 85 -13.98 16.69 -8.01
N VAL A 86 -14.80 17.52 -7.35
CA VAL A 86 -14.36 18.79 -6.75
C VAL A 86 -13.70 18.62 -5.37
N LYS A 87 -13.84 17.45 -4.74
CA LYS A 87 -13.21 17.16 -3.43
C LYS A 87 -11.70 16.93 -3.56
N PRO A 88 -10.93 17.07 -2.46
CA PRO A 88 -9.52 16.65 -2.45
C PRO A 88 -9.35 15.25 -3.03
N GLU A 89 -8.36 15.04 -3.89
CA GLU A 89 -8.17 13.81 -4.68
C GLU A 89 -9.38 13.44 -5.56
N GLY A 90 -10.09 14.42 -6.10
CA GLY A 90 -11.35 14.25 -6.81
C GLY A 90 -11.28 13.24 -7.97
N ASN A 91 -10.20 13.25 -8.75
CA ASN A 91 -10.00 12.29 -9.84
C ASN A 91 -9.98 10.84 -9.34
N LYS A 92 -9.32 10.59 -8.20
CA LYS A 92 -9.26 9.27 -7.59
C LYS A 92 -10.63 8.83 -7.05
N ARG A 93 -11.33 9.74 -6.39
CA ARG A 93 -12.69 9.49 -5.89
C ARG A 93 -13.68 9.18 -7.02
N ARG A 94 -13.61 9.95 -8.09
CA ARG A 94 -14.42 9.73 -9.29
C ARG A 94 -14.17 8.35 -9.89
N ALA A 95 -12.89 7.95 -10.07
CA ALA A 95 -12.56 6.66 -10.61
C ALA A 95 -12.98 5.49 -9.69
N ASN A 96 -12.93 5.66 -8.38
CA ASN A 96 -13.44 4.64 -7.46
C ASN A 96 -14.96 4.46 -7.63
N VAL A 97 -15.71 5.53 -7.87
CA VAL A 97 -17.16 5.44 -8.18
C VAL A 97 -17.40 4.79 -9.55
N GLU A 98 -16.61 5.14 -10.56
CA GLU A 98 -16.67 4.50 -11.88
C GLU A 98 -16.31 3.01 -11.80
N MET A 99 -15.32 2.63 -10.97
CA MET A 99 -14.99 1.23 -10.71
C MET A 99 -16.15 0.47 -10.05
N LEU A 100 -16.93 1.10 -9.18
CA LEU A 100 -18.14 0.49 -8.60
C LEU A 100 -19.13 0.10 -9.69
N LEU A 101 -19.32 0.95 -10.71
CA LEU A 101 -20.19 0.64 -11.88
C LEU A 101 -19.65 -0.58 -12.66
N VAL A 102 -18.36 -0.66 -12.87
CA VAL A 102 -17.73 -1.82 -13.52
C VAL A 102 -17.95 -3.09 -12.71
N LYS A 103 -17.77 -3.01 -11.40
CA LYS A 103 -18.02 -4.16 -10.49
C LYS A 103 -19.48 -4.59 -10.47
N ALA A 104 -20.42 -3.65 -10.51
CA ALA A 104 -21.84 -3.97 -10.64
C ALA A 104 -22.13 -4.70 -11.98
N ALA A 105 -21.56 -4.23 -13.09
CA ALA A 105 -21.68 -4.88 -14.39
C ALA A 105 -21.08 -6.30 -14.42
N ASP A 106 -19.92 -6.48 -13.80
CA ASP A 106 -19.27 -7.79 -13.72
C ASP A 106 -20.06 -8.75 -12.82
N TYR A 107 -20.65 -8.25 -11.74
CA TYR A 107 -21.52 -9.04 -10.88
C TYR A 107 -22.74 -9.57 -11.61
N GLU A 108 -23.36 -8.76 -12.47
CA GLU A 108 -24.55 -9.13 -13.26
C GLU A 108 -24.29 -10.21 -14.31
N LYS A 109 -23.02 -10.43 -14.70
CA LYS A 109 -22.63 -11.58 -15.53
C LYS A 109 -22.66 -12.91 -14.77
N THR A 110 -22.77 -12.87 -13.45
CA THR A 110 -22.90 -14.07 -12.62
C THR A 110 -24.35 -14.57 -12.56
N SER A 111 -24.59 -15.75 -11.98
CA SER A 111 -25.92 -16.31 -11.83
C SER A 111 -26.79 -15.65 -10.73
N TYR A 112 -26.28 -14.65 -10.03
CA TYR A 112 -26.97 -13.96 -8.94
C TYR A 112 -27.43 -12.59 -9.41
N PHE A 113 -28.74 -12.32 -9.29
CA PHE A 113 -29.37 -11.09 -9.74
C PHE A 113 -29.95 -10.27 -8.58
N GLY A 114 -30.02 -8.95 -8.80
CA GLY A 114 -30.75 -8.01 -7.95
C GLY A 114 -29.91 -7.35 -6.87
N LEU A 115 -30.40 -6.18 -6.45
CA LEU A 115 -29.72 -5.27 -5.53
C LEU A 115 -29.40 -5.93 -4.17
N TYR A 116 -30.29 -6.75 -3.64
CA TYR A 116 -30.07 -7.43 -2.33
C TYR A 116 -28.85 -8.34 -2.37
N HIS A 117 -28.72 -9.15 -3.40
CA HIS A 117 -27.59 -10.07 -3.52
C HIS A 117 -26.28 -9.33 -3.80
N PHE A 118 -26.34 -8.25 -4.57
CA PHE A 118 -25.18 -7.37 -4.78
C PHE A 118 -24.69 -6.73 -3.48
N LEU A 119 -25.60 -6.22 -2.63
CA LEU A 119 -25.22 -5.65 -1.33
C LEU A 119 -24.60 -6.73 -0.42
N ARG A 120 -25.14 -7.93 -0.37
CA ARG A 120 -24.53 -9.04 0.39
C ARG A 120 -23.15 -9.43 -0.13
N TYR A 121 -22.96 -9.38 -1.45
CA TYR A 121 -21.65 -9.59 -2.05
C TYR A 121 -20.65 -8.52 -1.61
N MET A 122 -21.04 -7.26 -1.61
CA MET A 122 -20.18 -6.16 -1.13
C MET A 122 -19.85 -6.29 0.36
N GLU A 123 -20.83 -6.65 1.21
CA GLU A 123 -20.62 -6.93 2.64
C GLU A 123 -19.63 -8.10 2.87
N GLN A 124 -19.71 -9.14 2.04
CA GLN A 124 -18.74 -10.25 2.11
C GLN A 124 -17.34 -9.82 1.72
N LEU A 125 -17.19 -9.01 0.68
CA LEU A 125 -15.89 -8.48 0.27
C LEU A 125 -15.26 -7.64 1.39
N GLU A 126 -16.03 -6.78 2.03
CA GLU A 126 -15.59 -6.00 3.18
C GLU A 126 -15.16 -6.90 4.35
N LYS A 127 -15.98 -7.90 4.69
CA LYS A 127 -15.70 -8.85 5.77
C LYS A 127 -14.43 -9.67 5.55
N TYR A 128 -14.13 -10.04 4.31
CA TYR A 128 -12.93 -10.81 3.96
C TYR A 128 -11.74 -9.94 3.59
N GLU A 129 -11.84 -8.61 3.79
CA GLU A 129 -10.78 -7.64 3.46
C GLU A 129 -10.25 -7.83 2.02
N VAL A 130 -11.14 -8.20 1.10
CA VAL A 130 -10.77 -8.34 -0.32
C VAL A 130 -10.55 -6.94 -0.89
N ASP A 131 -9.29 -6.53 -0.92
CA ASP A 131 -8.89 -5.26 -1.54
C ASP A 131 -8.75 -5.46 -3.05
N TYR A 132 -9.65 -4.86 -3.82
CA TYR A 132 -9.53 -4.80 -5.28
C TYR A 132 -8.49 -3.78 -5.76
N GLY A 133 -7.83 -3.10 -4.83
CA GLY A 133 -6.95 -1.98 -5.13
C GLY A 133 -7.73 -0.71 -5.49
N GLU A 134 -7.03 0.40 -5.48
CA GLU A 134 -7.59 1.66 -5.96
C GLU A 134 -7.82 1.57 -7.47
N ALA A 135 -8.89 2.21 -7.96
CA ALA A 135 -9.12 2.32 -9.38
C ALA A 135 -7.88 2.88 -10.06
N GLY A 136 -7.26 2.07 -10.90
CA GLY A 136 -6.05 2.45 -11.63
C GLY A 136 -6.37 3.56 -12.63
N LEU A 137 -6.41 4.80 -12.16
CA LEU A 137 -6.60 6.00 -12.98
C LEU A 137 -5.43 6.29 -13.91
N GLN A 138 -4.34 5.54 -13.73
CA GLN A 138 -3.11 5.90 -14.41
C GLN A 138 -2.96 5.02 -15.64
N ASP A 139 -3.07 5.69 -16.78
CA ASP A 139 -2.60 5.20 -18.06
C ASP A 139 -1.17 4.61 -17.88
N GLU A 140 -0.89 3.50 -18.56
CA GLU A 140 0.46 2.89 -18.50
C GLU A 140 1.57 3.87 -18.87
N ASN A 141 1.24 4.96 -19.56
CA ASN A 141 2.14 6.03 -19.99
C ASN A 141 2.15 7.26 -19.08
N ALA A 142 1.43 7.27 -17.95
CA ALA A 142 1.44 8.42 -17.05
C ALA A 142 2.83 8.65 -16.44
N ASP A 143 3.27 9.91 -16.39
CA ASP A 143 4.52 10.34 -15.74
C ASP A 143 4.34 10.33 -14.21
N VAL A 144 4.54 9.16 -13.62
CA VAL A 144 4.31 8.91 -12.19
C VAL A 144 5.32 7.95 -11.62
N VAL A 145 5.57 8.07 -10.32
CA VAL A 145 6.34 7.08 -9.56
C VAL A 145 5.42 5.93 -9.17
N ARG A 146 5.73 4.72 -9.66
CA ARG A 146 4.94 3.50 -9.39
C ARG A 146 5.57 2.69 -8.27
N ILE A 147 4.79 2.40 -7.24
CA ILE A 147 5.18 1.49 -6.15
C ILE A 147 4.43 0.17 -6.33
N MET A 148 5.18 -0.92 -6.48
CA MET A 148 4.59 -2.23 -6.70
C MET A 148 5.48 -3.35 -6.15
N SER A 149 4.94 -4.57 -6.03
CA SER A 149 5.76 -5.74 -5.72
C SER A 149 6.55 -6.20 -6.95
N ILE A 150 7.67 -6.90 -6.73
CA ILE A 150 8.48 -7.48 -7.82
C ILE A 150 7.62 -8.40 -8.71
N HIS A 151 6.69 -9.16 -8.13
CA HIS A 151 5.79 -10.03 -8.89
C HIS A 151 4.90 -9.27 -9.86
N LYS A 152 4.34 -8.12 -9.43
CA LYS A 152 3.52 -7.26 -10.29
C LYS A 152 4.32 -6.57 -11.40
N SER A 153 5.64 -6.45 -11.24
CA SER A 153 6.53 -5.85 -12.24
C SER A 153 6.92 -6.82 -13.37
N LYS A 154 6.55 -8.11 -13.27
CA LYS A 154 6.88 -9.09 -14.31
C LYS A 154 6.25 -8.70 -15.64
N GLY A 155 7.07 -8.62 -16.70
CA GLY A 155 6.64 -8.19 -18.05
C GLY A 155 6.68 -6.67 -18.28
N LEU A 156 6.84 -5.86 -17.22
CA LEU A 156 6.98 -4.41 -17.34
C LEU A 156 8.46 -4.01 -17.35
N GLU A 157 8.77 -2.85 -17.93
CA GLU A 157 10.10 -2.27 -17.94
C GLU A 157 10.02 -0.77 -17.64
N PHE A 158 11.01 -0.25 -16.91
CA PHE A 158 11.04 1.14 -16.45
C PHE A 158 12.41 1.76 -16.72
N PRO A 159 12.49 3.07 -17.04
CA PRO A 159 13.78 3.74 -17.20
C PRO A 159 14.65 3.63 -15.95
N VAL A 160 14.10 3.93 -14.80
CA VAL A 160 14.77 3.88 -13.50
C VAL A 160 13.99 2.99 -12.53
N CYS A 161 14.68 2.03 -11.90
CA CYS A 161 14.09 1.15 -10.89
C CYS A 161 14.79 1.30 -9.55
N PHE A 162 13.99 1.45 -8.48
CA PHE A 162 14.43 1.34 -7.10
C PHE A 162 13.95 0.00 -6.54
N VAL A 163 14.89 -0.87 -6.13
CA VAL A 163 14.56 -2.09 -5.39
C VAL A 163 14.99 -1.91 -3.95
N SER A 164 14.02 -1.79 -3.07
CA SER A 164 14.25 -1.49 -1.65
C SER A 164 14.01 -2.71 -0.76
N GLY A 165 14.60 -2.67 0.45
CA GLY A 165 14.39 -3.72 1.45
C GLY A 165 15.16 -5.01 1.18
N LEU A 166 16.28 -4.98 0.44
CA LEU A 166 17.06 -6.16 0.08
C LEU A 166 17.62 -6.94 1.28
N ALA A 167 17.73 -6.30 2.45
CA ALA A 167 18.16 -6.96 3.68
C ALA A 167 17.05 -7.72 4.42
N LYS A 168 15.80 -7.66 3.91
CA LYS A 168 14.71 -8.44 4.50
C LYS A 168 15.00 -9.93 4.35
N GLY A 169 14.90 -10.66 5.48
CA GLY A 169 15.10 -12.10 5.49
C GLY A 169 14.05 -12.86 4.71
N PHE A 170 14.48 -13.95 4.06
CA PHE A 170 13.57 -14.87 3.36
C PHE A 170 12.60 -15.53 4.34
N GLN A 171 11.38 -15.80 3.88
CA GLN A 171 10.37 -16.47 4.70
C GLN A 171 10.68 -17.97 4.81
N MET A 172 10.85 -18.43 6.06
CA MET A 172 11.20 -19.82 6.38
C MET A 172 10.16 -20.51 7.29
N ARG A 173 8.94 -19.92 7.40
CA ARG A 173 7.90 -20.44 8.32
C ARG A 173 7.53 -21.87 7.99
N ASP A 174 7.26 -22.15 6.73
CA ASP A 174 6.77 -23.46 6.28
C ASP A 174 7.83 -24.56 6.49
N ILE A 175 9.11 -24.22 6.26
CA ILE A 175 10.25 -25.11 6.49
C ILE A 175 10.42 -25.44 7.98
N ASN A 176 10.10 -24.49 8.86
CA ASN A 176 10.23 -24.65 10.31
C ASN A 176 8.98 -25.20 10.97
N SER A 177 7.91 -25.46 10.24
CA SER A 177 6.66 -26.03 10.78
C SER A 177 6.87 -27.48 11.26
N HIS A 178 5.98 -27.95 12.15
CA HIS A 178 6.00 -29.33 12.65
C HIS A 178 5.65 -30.36 11.58
N LEU A 179 4.88 -29.93 10.59
CA LEU A 179 4.49 -30.68 9.42
C LEU A 179 5.07 -29.99 8.19
N VAL A 180 5.85 -30.70 7.41
CA VAL A 180 6.38 -30.23 6.12
C VAL A 180 5.85 -31.12 5.00
N LEU A 181 5.48 -30.50 3.89
CA LEU A 181 4.89 -31.15 2.74
C LEU A 181 5.72 -30.84 1.48
N ASP A 182 6.07 -31.87 0.74
CA ASP A 182 6.74 -31.75 -0.55
C ASP A 182 6.09 -32.70 -1.55
N ILE A 183 5.93 -32.25 -2.78
CA ILE A 183 5.19 -32.98 -3.81
C ILE A 183 5.88 -34.31 -4.12
N ASP A 184 7.20 -34.32 -4.19
CA ASP A 184 7.98 -35.51 -4.57
C ASP A 184 8.35 -36.35 -3.35
N ALA A 185 8.78 -35.72 -2.24
CA ALA A 185 9.26 -36.40 -1.05
C ALA A 185 8.14 -36.73 -0.03
N GLY A 186 6.93 -36.24 -0.27
CA GLY A 186 5.74 -36.53 0.53
C GLY A 186 5.68 -35.76 1.85
N ILE A 187 5.30 -36.43 2.94
CA ILE A 187 4.99 -35.80 4.22
C ILE A 187 6.12 -36.08 5.23
N GLY A 188 6.59 -35.01 5.89
CA GLY A 188 7.52 -35.08 7.00
C GLY A 188 6.90 -34.48 8.27
N VAL A 189 6.87 -35.24 9.37
CA VAL A 189 6.33 -34.82 10.65
C VAL A 189 7.35 -34.94 11.76
N ASP A 190 7.21 -34.17 12.82
CA ASP A 190 8.02 -34.32 14.03
C ASP A 190 7.65 -35.63 14.75
N TYR A 191 8.64 -36.28 15.33
CA TYR A 191 8.44 -37.40 16.24
C TYR A 191 7.99 -36.87 17.61
N VAL A 192 6.95 -37.47 18.15
CA VAL A 192 6.41 -37.14 19.47
C VAL A 192 6.39 -38.41 20.33
N ASN A 193 7.13 -38.38 21.44
CA ASN A 193 7.05 -39.41 22.48
C ASN A 193 6.19 -38.90 23.62
N HIS A 194 4.97 -39.41 23.76
CA HIS A 194 4.02 -38.98 24.78
C HIS A 194 4.40 -39.41 26.19
N VAL A 195 5.10 -40.54 26.33
CA VAL A 195 5.57 -41.06 27.64
C VAL A 195 6.71 -40.22 28.19
N ALA A 196 7.73 -39.98 27.36
CA ALA A 196 8.88 -39.15 27.72
C ALA A 196 8.62 -37.65 27.59
N ARG A 197 7.46 -37.26 27.08
CA ARG A 197 7.10 -35.86 26.77
C ARG A 197 8.14 -35.11 25.93
N VAL A 198 8.77 -35.83 25.00
CA VAL A 198 9.81 -35.28 24.11
C VAL A 198 9.29 -35.18 22.69
N ARG A 199 9.59 -34.09 22.03
CA ARG A 199 9.38 -33.89 20.60
C ARG A 199 10.74 -33.73 19.93
N GLY A 200 10.91 -34.37 18.77
CA GLY A 200 12.15 -34.30 18.00
C GLY A 200 11.86 -34.28 16.49
N ARG A 201 12.78 -33.75 15.73
CA ARG A 201 12.75 -33.81 14.28
C ARG A 201 13.27 -35.16 13.79
N ASN A 202 12.52 -35.88 12.97
CA ASN A 202 12.99 -37.11 12.36
C ASN A 202 13.80 -36.83 11.08
N LEU A 203 14.52 -37.84 10.61
CA LEU A 203 15.37 -37.72 9.42
C LEU A 203 14.59 -37.30 8.20
N ARG A 204 13.44 -37.95 7.94
CA ARG A 204 12.60 -37.66 6.77
C ARG A 204 12.15 -36.18 6.76
N ARG A 205 11.67 -35.67 7.88
CA ARG A 205 11.28 -34.27 8.01
C ARG A 205 12.46 -33.33 7.73
N ASN A 206 13.67 -33.65 8.24
CA ASN A 206 14.87 -32.85 8.00
C ASN A 206 15.30 -32.85 6.54
N VAL A 207 15.22 -34.00 5.85
CA VAL A 207 15.52 -34.09 4.40
C VAL A 207 14.53 -33.27 3.58
N ILE A 208 13.23 -33.39 3.87
CA ILE A 208 12.20 -32.59 3.18
C ILE A 208 12.41 -31.10 3.43
N ALA A 209 12.64 -30.69 4.69
CA ALA A 209 12.91 -29.30 5.05
C ALA A 209 14.20 -28.75 4.37
N GLY A 210 15.23 -29.60 4.21
CA GLY A 210 16.43 -29.26 3.46
C GLY A 210 16.14 -29.01 1.97
N LYS A 211 15.37 -29.89 1.33
CA LYS A 211 14.94 -29.72 -0.06
C LYS A 211 14.12 -28.45 -0.23
N MET A 212 13.09 -28.26 0.61
CA MET A 212 12.25 -27.05 0.57
C MET A 212 13.05 -25.75 0.72
N LYS A 213 14.13 -25.78 1.56
CA LYS A 213 15.01 -24.62 1.71
C LYS A 213 15.73 -24.28 0.41
N VAL A 214 16.22 -25.27 -0.30
CA VAL A 214 16.91 -25.10 -1.58
C VAL A 214 15.94 -24.58 -2.65
N ASP A 215 14.76 -25.18 -2.75
CA ASP A 215 13.75 -24.82 -3.72
C ASP A 215 13.27 -23.36 -3.47
N ASN A 216 13.06 -23.00 -2.21
CA ASN A 216 12.70 -21.64 -1.82
C ASN A 216 13.80 -20.63 -2.19
N LEU A 217 15.07 -20.95 -1.93
CA LEU A 217 16.19 -20.10 -2.33
C LEU A 217 16.29 -19.95 -3.84
N ALA A 218 16.06 -21.01 -4.58
CA ALA A 218 16.05 -20.97 -6.06
C ALA A 218 14.95 -20.05 -6.58
N GLU A 219 13.75 -20.06 -5.96
CA GLU A 219 12.67 -19.17 -6.32
C GLU A 219 12.98 -17.71 -5.96
N GLU A 220 13.55 -17.45 -4.78
CA GLU A 220 14.00 -16.11 -4.39
C GLU A 220 15.06 -15.56 -5.36
N MET A 221 15.98 -16.41 -5.84
CA MET A 221 16.96 -16.01 -6.86
C MET A 221 16.29 -15.65 -8.20
N ARG A 222 15.23 -16.36 -8.60
CA ARG A 222 14.45 -16.00 -9.80
C ARG A 222 13.74 -14.65 -9.61
N ILE A 223 13.18 -14.40 -8.42
CA ILE A 223 12.55 -13.13 -8.08
C ILE A 223 13.59 -11.99 -8.13
N LEU A 224 14.78 -12.20 -7.58
CA LEU A 224 15.89 -11.23 -7.67
C LEU A 224 16.26 -10.95 -9.13
N TYR A 225 16.38 -11.99 -9.97
CA TYR A 225 16.64 -11.83 -11.39
C TYR A 225 15.57 -10.98 -12.08
N VAL A 226 14.28 -11.24 -11.79
CA VAL A 226 13.19 -10.43 -12.32
C VAL A 226 13.36 -8.97 -11.89
N ALA A 227 13.64 -8.71 -10.61
CA ALA A 227 13.83 -7.34 -10.11
C ALA A 227 14.99 -6.62 -10.81
N MET A 228 16.12 -7.31 -11.01
CA MET A 228 17.31 -6.74 -11.64
C MET A 228 17.13 -6.46 -13.14
N THR A 229 16.22 -7.16 -13.81
CA THR A 229 15.98 -7.02 -15.26
C THR A 229 14.85 -6.03 -15.60
N ARG A 230 14.29 -5.30 -14.63
CA ARG A 230 13.21 -4.32 -14.90
C ARG A 230 13.71 -2.96 -15.32
N ALA A 231 14.95 -2.60 -14.97
CA ALA A 231 15.52 -1.31 -15.29
C ALA A 231 16.09 -1.29 -16.72
N LYS A 232 15.72 -0.27 -17.50
CA LYS A 232 16.31 0.00 -18.83
C LYS A 232 17.62 0.76 -18.73
N GLU A 233 17.67 1.79 -17.86
CA GLU A 233 18.79 2.73 -17.78
C GLU A 233 19.51 2.65 -16.45
N LYS A 234 18.76 2.70 -15.33
CA LYS A 234 19.35 2.78 -14.00
C LYS A 234 18.64 1.89 -12.98
N LEU A 235 19.42 1.06 -12.33
CA LEU A 235 18.97 0.20 -11.21
C LEU A 235 19.58 0.69 -9.90
N ILE A 236 18.77 0.99 -8.91
CA ILE A 236 19.16 1.43 -7.58
C ILE A 236 18.69 0.39 -6.57
N LEU A 237 19.64 -0.25 -5.92
CA LEU A 237 19.41 -1.31 -4.94
C LEU A 237 19.68 -0.76 -3.53
N THR A 238 18.70 -0.89 -2.62
CA THR A 238 18.87 -0.37 -1.25
C THR A 238 18.58 -1.44 -0.20
N GLY A 239 19.38 -1.44 0.86
CA GLY A 239 19.22 -2.34 1.99
C GLY A 239 19.81 -1.73 3.25
N THR A 240 19.24 -2.05 4.41
CA THR A 240 19.69 -1.60 5.72
C THR A 240 20.38 -2.73 6.47
N VAL A 241 21.54 -2.44 7.04
CA VAL A 241 22.33 -3.40 7.81
C VAL A 241 22.48 -2.88 9.23
N LYS A 242 22.15 -3.71 10.24
CA LYS A 242 22.26 -3.34 11.66
C LYS A 242 23.69 -3.42 12.20
N ALA A 243 24.50 -4.33 11.66
CA ALA A 243 25.86 -4.59 12.09
C ALA A 243 26.76 -4.82 10.87
N PRO A 244 27.20 -3.75 10.21
CA PRO A 244 28.01 -3.85 8.99
C PRO A 244 29.35 -4.56 9.21
N GLU A 245 29.94 -4.49 10.40
CA GLU A 245 31.15 -5.20 10.78
C GLU A 245 30.98 -6.73 10.69
N LYS A 246 29.82 -7.25 11.13
CA LYS A 246 29.51 -8.68 11.04
C LYS A 246 29.33 -9.13 9.59
N VAL A 247 28.71 -8.27 8.78
CA VAL A 247 28.57 -8.53 7.34
C VAL A 247 29.93 -8.55 6.68
N ALA A 248 30.78 -7.57 6.94
CA ALA A 248 32.14 -7.50 6.42
C ALA A 248 32.95 -8.75 6.80
N ALA A 249 32.90 -9.16 8.07
CA ALA A 249 33.57 -10.39 8.57
C ALA A 249 33.06 -11.65 7.82
N SER A 250 31.78 -11.75 7.55
CA SER A 250 31.17 -12.87 6.79
C SER A 250 31.58 -12.93 5.31
N LEU A 251 31.99 -11.79 4.76
CA LEU A 251 32.42 -11.66 3.35
C LEU A 251 33.92 -11.94 3.17
N LEU A 252 34.73 -11.82 4.23
CA LEU A 252 36.19 -11.98 4.18
C LEU A 252 36.63 -13.32 3.57
N PRO A 253 36.05 -14.49 3.92
CA PRO A 253 36.44 -15.77 3.31
C PRO A 253 36.12 -15.83 1.82
N LEU A 254 35.05 -15.14 1.37
CA LEU A 254 34.61 -15.13 -0.02
C LEU A 254 35.51 -14.28 -0.91
N ARG A 255 36.07 -13.20 -0.36
CA ARG A 255 36.97 -12.30 -1.10
C ARG A 255 38.23 -13.02 -1.61
N LYS A 256 38.72 -14.00 -0.86
CA LYS A 256 39.92 -14.77 -1.21
C LYS A 256 39.66 -15.87 -2.26
N ARG A 257 38.42 -16.21 -2.55
CA ARG A 257 38.08 -17.26 -3.51
C ARG A 257 38.28 -16.81 -4.96
N LYS A 258 38.98 -17.66 -5.72
CA LYS A 258 39.29 -17.39 -7.15
C LYS A 258 38.27 -17.97 -8.13
N GLU A 259 37.41 -18.91 -7.65
CA GLU A 259 36.38 -19.52 -8.50
C GLU A 259 35.35 -18.49 -8.92
N THR A 260 34.94 -18.48 -10.19
CA THR A 260 33.96 -17.55 -10.74
C THR A 260 32.58 -17.76 -10.09
N LEU A 261 32.18 -19.02 -9.93
CA LEU A 261 30.89 -19.37 -9.32
C LEU A 261 31.00 -19.42 -7.80
N LEU A 262 29.98 -18.95 -7.11
CA LEU A 262 29.85 -19.15 -5.69
C LEU A 262 29.44 -20.61 -5.43
N PRO A 263 30.09 -21.32 -4.49
CA PRO A 263 29.73 -22.68 -4.18
C PRO A 263 28.38 -22.77 -3.48
N TYR A 264 27.76 -23.93 -3.61
CA TYR A 264 26.42 -24.22 -3.10
C TYR A 264 26.26 -23.96 -1.60
N ASP A 265 27.24 -24.36 -0.80
CA ASP A 265 27.26 -24.16 0.66
C ASP A 265 27.16 -22.67 1.06
N VAL A 266 27.81 -21.81 0.28
CA VAL A 266 27.77 -20.36 0.49
C VAL A 266 26.37 -19.82 0.16
N LEU A 267 25.79 -20.24 -0.96
CA LEU A 267 24.48 -19.75 -1.39
C LEU A 267 23.36 -20.16 -0.43
N VAL A 268 23.34 -21.42 -0.01
CA VAL A 268 22.32 -21.96 0.92
C VAL A 268 22.42 -21.33 2.32
N GLY A 269 23.59 -20.79 2.66
CA GLY A 269 23.81 -20.07 3.92
C GLY A 269 23.23 -18.64 3.94
N LYS A 270 22.86 -18.07 2.78
CA LYS A 270 22.36 -16.70 2.69
C LYS A 270 20.86 -16.61 2.98
N GLY A 271 20.49 -15.59 3.72
CA GLY A 271 19.13 -15.40 4.19
C GLY A 271 18.41 -14.19 3.61
N SER A 272 19.06 -13.40 2.73
CA SER A 272 18.48 -12.21 2.13
C SER A 272 19.08 -11.90 0.75
N PHE A 273 18.37 -11.12 -0.07
CA PHE A 273 18.90 -10.65 -1.34
C PHE A 273 20.18 -9.84 -1.21
N LEU A 274 20.28 -9.02 -0.15
CA LEU A 274 21.49 -8.22 0.11
C LEU A 274 22.70 -9.12 0.34
N GLU A 275 22.57 -10.16 1.15
CA GLU A 275 23.65 -11.11 1.40
C GLU A 275 24.09 -11.85 0.14
N LEU A 276 23.16 -12.22 -0.75
CA LEU A 276 23.49 -12.83 -2.04
C LEU A 276 24.28 -11.87 -2.93
N LEU A 277 23.82 -10.62 -3.06
CA LEU A 277 24.48 -9.59 -3.85
C LEU A 277 25.86 -9.25 -3.32
N LEU A 278 26.00 -9.03 -2.01
CA LEU A 278 27.30 -8.74 -1.39
C LEU A 278 28.28 -9.90 -1.54
N ALA A 279 27.82 -11.15 -1.42
CA ALA A 279 28.63 -12.33 -1.65
C ALA A 279 29.15 -12.42 -3.11
N ALA A 280 28.34 -12.03 -4.07
CA ALA A 280 28.73 -11.97 -5.48
C ALA A 280 29.74 -10.84 -5.76
N LEU A 281 29.47 -9.64 -5.22
CA LEU A 281 30.22 -8.42 -5.53
C LEU A 281 31.51 -8.26 -4.76
N VAL A 282 31.67 -8.89 -3.59
CA VAL A 282 32.81 -8.68 -2.68
C VAL A 282 34.18 -8.89 -3.33
N ARG A 283 34.25 -9.66 -4.41
CA ARG A 283 35.48 -9.96 -5.16
C ARG A 283 35.80 -8.91 -6.22
N ASN A 284 34.92 -7.97 -6.47
CA ASN A 284 35.10 -6.91 -7.46
C ASN A 284 35.56 -5.59 -6.83
N LYS A 285 36.30 -4.77 -7.60
CA LYS A 285 36.79 -3.44 -7.19
C LYS A 285 35.69 -2.49 -6.68
N CYS A 286 34.43 -2.66 -7.13
CA CYS A 286 33.32 -1.83 -6.70
C CYS A 286 33.03 -1.90 -5.18
N MET A 287 33.49 -2.95 -4.51
CA MET A 287 33.38 -3.14 -3.04
C MET A 287 34.58 -2.61 -2.26
N ASP A 288 35.61 -2.06 -2.87
CA ASP A 288 36.83 -1.64 -2.16
C ASP A 288 36.58 -0.52 -1.15
N GLY A 289 35.65 0.41 -1.44
CA GLY A 289 35.26 1.45 -0.50
C GLY A 289 34.75 0.86 0.81
N PHE A 290 33.74 -0.01 0.70
CA PHE A 290 33.18 -0.73 1.83
C PHE A 290 34.22 -1.62 2.56
N CYS A 291 35.03 -2.35 1.80
CA CYS A 291 36.02 -3.25 2.37
C CYS A 291 37.11 -2.51 3.17
N ARG A 292 37.61 -1.38 2.68
CA ARG A 292 38.64 -0.58 3.39
C ARG A 292 38.13 -0.02 4.71
N GLU A 293 36.87 0.41 4.77
CA GLU A 293 36.25 0.93 5.99
C GLU A 293 36.25 -0.11 7.14
N TYR A 294 36.17 -1.40 6.77
CA TYR A 294 36.20 -2.52 7.73
C TYR A 294 37.53 -3.30 7.74
N GLY A 295 38.59 -2.70 7.26
CA GLY A 295 39.97 -3.29 7.35
C GLY A 295 40.16 -4.51 6.44
N ILE A 296 39.39 -4.66 5.38
CA ILE A 296 39.51 -5.76 4.42
C ILE A 296 40.36 -5.29 3.23
N GLU A 297 41.55 -5.89 3.06
CA GLU A 297 42.45 -5.54 1.98
C GLU A 297 41.94 -5.98 0.59
N PRO A 298 42.20 -5.21 -0.48
CA PRO A 298 41.87 -5.58 -1.84
C PRO A 298 42.65 -6.82 -2.30
N GLN A 299 41.99 -7.71 -3.03
CA GLN A 299 42.59 -8.92 -3.63
C GLN A 299 42.72 -8.71 -5.16
N THR A 300 43.75 -7.99 -5.58
CA THR A 300 43.96 -7.59 -6.98
C THR A 300 44.25 -8.77 -7.90
N ASP A 301 44.69 -9.91 -7.39
CA ASP A 301 44.97 -11.14 -8.13
C ASP A 301 43.71 -11.98 -8.44
N ASN A 302 42.52 -11.55 -7.98
CA ASN A 302 41.27 -12.23 -8.25
C ASN A 302 40.81 -11.94 -9.69
N PRO A 303 40.44 -12.96 -10.50
CA PRO A 303 40.01 -12.75 -11.89
C PRO A 303 38.74 -11.89 -12.03
N LEU A 304 37.92 -11.78 -10.98
CA LEU A 304 36.71 -10.93 -10.95
C LEU A 304 36.99 -9.48 -10.53
N TYR A 305 38.18 -9.21 -9.95
CA TYR A 305 38.51 -7.90 -9.38
C TYR A 305 38.53 -6.79 -10.46
N GLY A 306 39.18 -7.05 -11.58
CA GLY A 306 39.37 -6.08 -12.65
C GLY A 306 38.21 -6.00 -13.65
N GLN A 307 37.17 -6.83 -13.51
CA GLN A 307 36.03 -6.78 -14.40
C GLN A 307 35.33 -5.42 -14.26
N ASP A 308 35.13 -4.74 -15.38
CA ASP A 308 34.45 -3.47 -15.38
C ASP A 308 32.94 -3.68 -15.19
N MET A 309 32.45 -3.23 -14.04
CA MET A 309 31.03 -3.23 -13.70
C MET A 309 30.63 -1.79 -13.47
N SER A 310 29.61 -1.31 -14.17
CA SER A 310 29.02 0.02 -13.93
C SER A 310 28.25 0.07 -12.60
N ILE A 311 28.85 -0.49 -11.53
CA ILE A 311 28.24 -0.60 -10.20
C ILE A 311 29.01 0.31 -9.23
N ARG A 312 28.26 1.15 -8.52
CA ARG A 312 28.76 1.95 -7.40
C ARG A 312 28.13 1.43 -6.11
N VAL A 313 28.96 1.13 -5.13
CA VAL A 313 28.50 0.74 -3.78
C VAL A 313 28.84 1.88 -2.82
N SER A 314 27.86 2.36 -2.07
CA SER A 314 28.03 3.38 -1.04
C SER A 314 27.41 2.90 0.27
N LEU A 315 28.04 3.21 1.37
CA LEU A 315 27.49 3.02 2.73
C LEU A 315 27.17 4.41 3.28
N THR A 316 25.96 4.57 3.82
CA THR A 316 25.51 5.81 4.43
C THR A 316 25.12 5.53 5.88
N GLY A 317 25.74 6.21 6.82
CA GLY A 317 25.40 6.13 8.24
C GLY A 317 24.07 6.83 8.55
N TRP A 318 23.46 6.48 9.68
CA TRP A 318 22.23 7.14 10.13
C TRP A 318 22.46 8.63 10.45
N GLY A 319 23.65 8.98 10.97
CA GLY A 319 24.06 10.36 11.27
C GLY A 319 24.13 11.25 10.04
N ASP A 320 24.73 10.76 8.95
CA ASP A 320 24.91 11.49 7.68
C ASP A 320 23.56 11.93 7.08
N ARG A 321 22.51 11.11 7.25
CA ARG A 321 21.15 11.43 6.77
C ARG A 321 20.46 12.54 7.56
N VAL A 322 20.80 12.69 8.82
CA VAL A 322 20.24 13.77 9.66
C VAL A 322 20.85 15.11 9.25
N GLU A 323 22.15 15.13 9.00
CA GLU A 323 22.87 16.32 8.52
C GLU A 323 22.38 16.74 7.13
N GLU A 324 22.27 15.79 6.17
CA GLU A 324 21.75 16.05 4.82
C GLU A 324 20.31 16.60 4.83
N LYS A 325 19.42 16.06 5.67
CA LYS A 325 18.06 16.57 5.83
C LYS A 325 18.02 17.99 6.42
N ILE A 326 18.92 18.28 7.35
CA ILE A 326 19.03 19.62 7.94
C ILE A 326 19.54 20.59 6.89
N GLU A 327 20.58 20.24 6.12
CA GLU A 327 21.08 21.06 5.02
C GLU A 327 20.03 21.30 3.94
N ASP A 328 19.28 20.29 3.53
CA ASP A 328 18.21 20.41 2.53
C ASP A 328 17.05 21.29 3.05
N ALA A 329 16.67 21.15 4.32
CA ALA A 329 15.67 22.02 4.93
C ALA A 329 16.14 23.48 4.97
N VAL A 330 17.40 23.74 5.32
CA VAL A 330 17.99 25.08 5.33
C VAL A 330 18.05 25.65 3.90
N ARG A 331 18.48 24.86 2.91
CA ARG A 331 18.49 25.27 1.49
C ARG A 331 17.09 25.62 0.96
N MET A 332 16.07 24.83 1.34
CA MET A 332 14.68 25.10 0.96
C MET A 332 14.16 26.41 1.62
N GLU A 333 14.52 26.65 2.88
CA GLU A 333 14.12 27.87 3.58
C GLU A 333 14.79 29.11 3.01
N ASP A 334 16.09 29.02 2.66
CA ASP A 334 16.83 30.07 1.97
C ASP A 334 16.28 30.32 0.55
N ALA A 335 15.89 29.29 -0.18
CA ALA A 335 15.27 29.40 -1.50
C ALA A 335 13.91 30.11 -1.41
N LYS A 336 13.08 29.75 -0.41
CA LYS A 336 11.80 30.44 -0.12
C LYS A 336 12.03 31.90 0.24
N ARG A 337 13.03 32.18 1.07
CA ARG A 337 13.38 33.56 1.48
C ARG A 337 13.85 34.40 0.29
N ARG A 338 14.65 33.84 -0.62
CA ARG A 338 15.08 34.51 -1.86
C ARG A 338 13.89 34.77 -2.80
N LEU A 339 12.95 33.83 -2.90
CA LEU A 339 11.74 33.99 -3.71
C LEU A 339 10.84 35.11 -3.17
N LEU A 340 10.70 35.21 -1.84
CA LEU A 340 9.93 36.27 -1.16
C LEU A 340 10.60 37.65 -1.23
N LEU A 341 11.94 37.70 -1.38
CA LEU A 341 12.71 38.94 -1.50
C LEU A 341 12.93 39.37 -2.95
N SER A 342 12.60 38.52 -3.94
CA SER A 342 12.70 38.88 -5.36
C SER A 342 11.56 39.83 -5.74
N ASP A 343 11.89 40.92 -6.41
CA ASP A 343 11.01 42.03 -6.79
C ASP A 343 9.82 41.64 -7.71
N GLY A 344 9.74 40.37 -8.11
CA GLY A 344 8.62 39.79 -8.89
C GLY A 344 7.36 39.46 -8.05
N ALA A 345 7.41 39.63 -6.75
CA ALA A 345 6.29 39.29 -5.83
C ALA A 345 5.28 40.43 -5.63
N LYS A 346 5.32 41.48 -6.43
CA LYS A 346 4.46 42.67 -6.25
C LYS A 346 2.97 42.47 -6.56
N ASP A 347 2.60 41.34 -7.18
CA ASP A 347 1.19 41.04 -7.55
C ASP A 347 0.63 39.77 -6.88
N VAL A 348 1.23 39.28 -5.80
CA VAL A 348 0.65 38.12 -5.09
C VAL A 348 -0.33 38.63 -4.04
N ASP A 349 -1.59 38.26 -4.20
CA ASP A 349 -2.66 38.54 -3.26
C ASP A 349 -2.27 38.08 -1.84
N LEU A 350 -2.08 39.02 -0.93
CA LEU A 350 -1.71 38.76 0.47
C LEU A 350 -2.73 37.87 1.19
N ALA A 351 -4.00 37.86 0.76
CA ALA A 351 -5.04 37.00 1.29
C ALA A 351 -4.81 35.53 0.85
N LEU A 352 -4.35 35.30 -0.38
CA LEU A 352 -3.99 33.98 -0.87
C LEU A 352 -2.76 33.42 -0.16
N MET A 353 -1.76 34.27 0.10
CA MET A 353 -0.56 33.90 0.86
C MET A 353 -0.87 33.55 2.32
N ALA A 354 -1.77 34.31 2.97
CA ALA A 354 -2.22 34.00 4.33
C ALA A 354 -2.97 32.68 4.38
N HIS A 355 -3.86 32.43 3.42
CA HIS A 355 -4.64 31.19 3.32
C HIS A 355 -3.74 29.97 3.03
N MET A 356 -2.75 30.11 2.17
CA MET A 356 -1.74 29.05 1.91
C MET A 356 -0.88 28.79 3.14
N SER A 357 -0.46 29.82 3.88
CA SER A 357 0.31 29.68 5.12
C SER A 357 -0.47 28.94 6.21
N GLU A 358 -1.78 29.20 6.30
CA GLU A 358 -2.67 28.51 7.24
C GLU A 358 -2.86 27.03 6.85
N GLN A 359 -3.00 26.72 5.56
CA GLN A 359 -3.11 25.34 5.07
C GLN A 359 -1.82 24.55 5.20
N PHE A 360 -0.67 25.15 4.94
CA PHE A 360 0.64 24.47 5.06
C PHE A 360 1.19 24.44 6.50
N GLY A 361 0.67 25.29 7.40
CA GLY A 361 1.01 25.33 8.82
C GLY A 361 0.18 24.38 9.70
N TYR A 362 -0.78 23.67 9.12
CA TYR A 362 -1.64 22.74 9.88
C TYR A 362 -0.85 21.53 10.37
N VAL A 363 -0.52 21.55 11.67
CA VAL A 363 0.07 20.40 12.37
C VAL A 363 -1.06 19.51 12.87
N TYR A 364 -1.10 18.28 12.42
CA TYR A 364 -2.11 17.29 12.86
C TYR A 364 -2.02 17.07 14.37
N PRO A 365 -3.10 17.29 15.15
CA PRO A 365 -3.05 17.25 16.62
C PRO A 365 -2.89 15.84 17.23
N TYR A 366 -2.82 14.80 16.42
CA TYR A 366 -2.71 13.39 16.85
C TYR A 366 -1.45 12.71 16.30
N ARG A 367 -0.31 13.37 16.49
CA ARG A 367 0.99 12.74 16.24
C ARG A 367 1.51 12.17 17.56
N ASN A 368 1.12 10.95 17.91
CA ASN A 368 1.83 10.10 18.87
C ASN A 368 2.81 9.20 18.14
#